data_bb01f6af093fb60679894cbed8c40211
#
_entry.id   bb01f6af093fb60679894cbed8c40211
#
_cell.length_a   1.000
_cell.length_b   1.000
_cell.length_c   1.000
_cell.angle_alpha   90.00
_cell.angle_beta   90.00
_cell.angle_gamma   90.00
#
_symmetry.space_group_name_H-M   'P 1'
#
loop_
_entity.id
_entity.type
_entity.pdbx_description
1 polymer ?
#
loop_
_entity_poly.entity_id
_entity_poly.type
_entity_poly.pdbx_seq_one_letter_code
_entity_poly.pdbx_strand_id
1 'polypeptide(L)'
;EAMPVTTGLVLREPDGAVVADAANGYITYVDPTTDRSGANGKIFVGAAFPAQVKEAKVVLLSEKEKKDRGGADGHVLAISEYEPGSEYTYYWGSAWDKAAIKTQDAWNKYMAEYAQKLRTPLAVAY
;
A
#
# COMPACT_ATOMS: atom_id res chain seq x y z
N GLU A 1 12.54 -23.88 -3.94
CA GLU A 1 13.32 -22.63 -4.03
C GLU A 1 12.39 -21.44 -3.89
N ALA A 2 12.74 -20.50 -3.01
CA ALA A 2 11.96 -19.29 -2.78
C ALA A 2 11.96 -18.40 -4.03
N MET A 3 10.82 -17.73 -4.26
CA MET A 3 10.67 -16.78 -5.36
C MET A 3 10.10 -15.44 -4.85
N PRO A 4 10.39 -14.33 -5.53
CA PRO A 4 9.80 -13.06 -5.15
C PRO A 4 8.31 -13.02 -5.45
N VAL A 5 7.54 -12.42 -4.55
CA VAL A 5 6.14 -12.06 -4.77
C VAL A 5 6.00 -10.56 -4.56
N THR A 6 5.25 -9.92 -5.43
CA THR A 6 5.09 -8.47 -5.41
C THR A 6 3.61 -8.10 -5.28
N THR A 7 3.32 -7.24 -4.31
CA THR A 7 2.02 -6.59 -4.15
C THR A 7 2.20 -5.09 -4.37
N GLY A 8 1.28 -4.46 -5.08
CA GLY A 8 1.42 -3.05 -5.41
C GLY A 8 0.12 -2.27 -5.38
N LEU A 9 0.26 -0.96 -5.21
CA LEU A 9 -0.80 0.03 -5.39
C LEU A 9 -0.47 0.87 -6.62
N VAL A 10 -1.49 1.15 -7.42
CA VAL A 10 -1.34 2.01 -8.61
C VAL A 10 -1.28 3.47 -8.17
N LEU A 11 -0.28 4.21 -8.63
CA LEU A 11 -0.19 5.65 -8.47
C LEU A 11 -0.81 6.33 -9.67
N ARG A 12 -1.84 7.13 -9.45
CA ARG A 12 -2.56 7.86 -10.49
C ARG A 12 -2.08 9.30 -10.67
N GLU A 13 -1.38 9.82 -9.68
CA GLU A 13 -0.80 11.15 -9.70
C GLU A 13 0.65 11.04 -9.22
N PRO A 14 1.61 11.63 -9.96
CA PRO A 14 3.04 11.45 -9.67
C PRO A 14 3.48 12.12 -8.37
N ASP A 15 2.76 13.14 -7.95
CA ASP A 15 2.98 13.91 -6.73
C ASP A 15 2.05 13.49 -5.58
N GLY A 16 1.26 12.45 -5.79
CA GLY A 16 0.44 11.87 -4.75
C GLY A 16 1.30 11.37 -3.59
N ALA A 17 0.82 11.61 -2.37
CA ALA A 17 1.56 11.23 -1.18
C ALA A 17 1.61 9.70 -1.05
N VAL A 18 2.81 9.16 -1.04
CA VAL A 18 3.05 7.71 -1.01
C VAL A 18 4.05 7.37 0.09
N VAL A 19 3.83 6.25 0.77
CA VAL A 19 4.77 5.69 1.73
C VAL A 19 5.04 4.23 1.37
N ALA A 20 6.32 3.89 1.34
CA ALA A 20 6.81 2.53 1.14
C ALA A 20 7.69 2.15 2.33
N ASP A 21 7.11 1.43 3.31
CA ASP A 21 7.77 1.13 4.57
C ASP A 21 7.92 -0.39 4.75
N ALA A 22 9.04 -0.91 4.25
CA ALA A 22 9.36 -2.33 4.35
C ALA A 22 9.54 -2.78 5.81
N ALA A 23 10.21 -1.96 6.63
CA ALA A 23 10.51 -2.32 8.02
C ALA A 23 9.23 -2.49 8.85
N ASN A 24 8.26 -1.61 8.69
CA ASN A 24 6.98 -1.66 9.38
C ASN A 24 5.89 -2.44 8.63
N GLY A 25 6.19 -2.91 7.41
CA GLY A 25 5.35 -3.85 6.67
C GLY A 25 4.07 -3.26 6.11
N TYR A 26 4.14 -2.05 5.56
CA TYR A 26 2.99 -1.46 4.88
C TYR A 26 3.40 -0.54 3.73
N ILE A 27 2.48 -0.35 2.82
CA ILE A 27 2.56 0.63 1.74
C ILE A 27 1.25 1.42 1.71
N THR A 28 1.31 2.71 1.43
CA THR A 28 0.13 3.58 1.35
C THR A 28 0.23 4.57 0.20
N TYR A 29 -0.92 5.02 -0.26
CA TYR A 29 -1.05 6.07 -1.26
C TYR A 29 -2.30 6.90 -0.99
N VAL A 30 -2.22 8.19 -1.23
CA VAL A 30 -3.36 9.10 -1.18
C VAL A 30 -3.75 9.48 -2.60
N ASP A 31 -4.91 9.01 -3.04
CA ASP A 31 -5.46 9.33 -4.35
C ASP A 31 -6.34 10.60 -4.24
N PRO A 32 -5.98 11.69 -4.96
CA PRO A 32 -6.78 12.90 -4.96
C PRO A 32 -8.11 12.77 -5.72
N THR A 33 -8.35 11.59 -6.32
CA THR A 33 -9.49 11.30 -7.20
C THR A 33 -9.46 12.11 -8.50
N THR A 34 -10.43 11.88 -9.37
CA THR A 34 -10.53 12.63 -10.64
C THR A 34 -11.20 13.99 -10.47
N ASP A 35 -11.74 14.27 -9.30
CA ASP A 35 -12.38 15.55 -9.00
C ASP A 35 -11.35 16.60 -8.60
N ARG A 36 -10.92 17.38 -9.58
CA ARG A 36 -9.93 18.45 -9.38
C ARG A 36 -10.44 19.62 -8.53
N SER A 37 -11.75 19.70 -8.27
CA SER A 37 -12.29 20.71 -7.36
C SER A 37 -12.00 20.41 -5.89
N GLY A 38 -11.69 19.14 -5.58
CA GLY A 38 -11.50 18.66 -4.23
C GLY A 38 -12.80 18.46 -3.45
N ALA A 39 -13.96 18.67 -4.07
CA ALA A 39 -15.26 18.55 -3.40
C ALA A 39 -15.53 17.12 -2.92
N ASN A 40 -15.07 16.12 -3.66
CA ASN A 40 -15.24 14.71 -3.32
C ASN A 40 -14.21 14.20 -2.30
N GLY A 41 -13.21 15.03 -1.95
CA GLY A 41 -12.16 14.64 -1.01
C GLY A 41 -11.12 13.71 -1.62
N LYS A 42 -10.43 12.98 -0.76
CA LYS A 42 -9.34 12.06 -1.12
C LYS A 42 -9.64 10.65 -0.64
N ILE A 43 -9.11 9.68 -1.36
CA ILE A 43 -9.16 8.28 -0.97
C ILE A 43 -7.77 7.85 -0.50
N PHE A 44 -7.72 7.30 0.69
CA PHE A 44 -6.53 6.64 1.22
C PHE A 44 -6.59 5.16 0.84
N VAL A 45 -5.51 4.64 0.29
CA VAL A 45 -5.37 3.21 0.00
C VAL A 45 -4.11 2.67 0.66
N GLY A 46 -4.11 1.40 1.00
CA GLY A 46 -2.95 0.79 1.63
C GLY A 46 -2.99 -0.71 1.64
N ALA A 47 -1.83 -1.31 1.86
CA ALA A 47 -1.68 -2.73 2.08
C ALA A 47 -0.72 -2.98 3.26
N ALA A 48 -1.02 -4.01 4.05
CA ALA A 48 -0.26 -4.43 5.20
C ALA A 48 0.13 -5.91 5.08
N PHE A 49 1.33 -6.23 5.54
CA PHE A 49 1.95 -7.52 5.32
C PHE A 49 2.32 -8.20 6.65
N PRO A 50 1.71 -9.37 6.98
CA PRO A 50 2.14 -10.17 8.13
C PRO A 50 3.55 -10.72 7.96
N ALA A 51 3.90 -11.13 6.73
CA ALA A 51 5.23 -11.62 6.41
C ALA A 51 6.23 -10.48 6.21
N GLN A 52 7.51 -10.81 6.32
CA GLN A 52 8.58 -9.85 6.09
C GLN A 52 8.52 -9.29 4.67
N VAL A 53 8.56 -7.97 4.56
CA VAL A 53 8.77 -7.27 3.29
C VAL A 53 10.27 -7.02 3.15
N LYS A 54 10.86 -7.56 2.09
CA LYS A 54 12.28 -7.39 1.82
C LYS A 54 12.61 -6.02 1.26
N GLU A 55 11.75 -5.55 0.37
CA GLU A 55 11.93 -4.26 -0.29
C GLU A 55 10.57 -3.61 -0.51
N ALA A 56 10.47 -2.33 -0.24
CA ALA A 56 9.32 -1.51 -0.62
C ALA A 56 9.84 -0.30 -1.39
N LYS A 57 9.24 -0.04 -2.55
CA LYS A 57 9.72 1.02 -3.44
C LYS A 57 8.62 1.61 -4.30
N VAL A 58 8.88 2.83 -4.75
CA VAL A 58 8.07 3.52 -5.76
C VAL A 58 8.74 3.35 -7.12
N VAL A 59 7.96 2.90 -8.10
CA VAL A 59 8.41 2.79 -9.50
C VAL A 59 7.57 3.71 -10.34
N LEU A 60 8.19 4.74 -10.92
CA LEU A 60 7.54 5.65 -11.84
C LEU A 60 7.65 5.12 -13.27
N LEU A 61 6.59 5.28 -14.05
CA LEU A 61 6.53 4.82 -15.43
C LEU A 61 6.98 5.93 -16.39
N SER A 62 7.64 5.54 -17.47
CA SER A 62 7.94 6.43 -18.59
C SER A 62 6.65 6.80 -19.35
N GLU A 63 6.69 7.87 -20.15
CA GLU A 63 5.53 8.29 -20.94
C GLU A 63 5.00 7.20 -21.87
N LYS A 64 5.89 6.37 -22.40
CA LYS A 64 5.50 5.23 -23.23
C LYS A 64 4.75 4.18 -22.40
N GLU A 65 5.30 3.81 -21.25
CA GLU A 65 4.70 2.83 -20.35
C GLU A 65 3.34 3.29 -19.82
N LYS A 66 3.20 4.59 -19.52
CA LYS A 66 1.91 5.18 -19.11
C LYS A 66 0.81 4.94 -20.13
N LYS A 67 1.11 5.12 -21.41
CA LYS A 67 0.15 4.85 -22.50
C LYS A 67 -0.27 3.40 -22.53
N ASP A 68 0.68 2.50 -22.38
CA ASP A 68 0.43 1.06 -22.41
C ASP A 68 -0.30 0.56 -21.16
N ARG A 69 -0.29 1.36 -20.08
CA ARG A 69 -0.86 1.00 -18.79
C ARG A 69 -2.02 1.90 -18.33
N GLY A 70 -2.76 2.43 -19.29
CA GLY A 70 -4.00 3.17 -19.00
C GLY A 70 -3.81 4.50 -18.26
N GLY A 71 -2.63 5.12 -18.38
CA GLY A 71 -2.36 6.42 -17.82
C GLY A 71 -1.90 6.40 -16.35
N ALA A 72 -1.55 5.25 -15.79
CA ALA A 72 -0.96 5.18 -14.45
C ALA A 72 0.42 5.86 -14.45
N ASP A 73 0.70 6.66 -13.43
CA ASP A 73 2.00 7.32 -13.26
C ASP A 73 3.07 6.40 -12.68
N GLY A 74 2.68 5.38 -11.96
CA GLY A 74 3.59 4.42 -11.37
C GLY A 74 2.91 3.45 -10.43
N HIS A 75 3.74 2.81 -9.61
CA HIS A 75 3.30 1.87 -8.58
C HIS A 75 4.13 2.05 -7.31
N VAL A 76 3.52 1.85 -6.15
CA VAL A 76 4.25 1.53 -4.94
C VAL A 76 4.18 0.03 -4.74
N LEU A 77 5.35 -0.60 -4.56
CA LEU A 77 5.51 -2.04 -4.54
C LEU A 77 6.07 -2.51 -3.20
N ALA A 78 5.54 -3.62 -2.70
CA ALA A 78 6.13 -4.39 -1.61
C ALA A 78 6.55 -5.76 -2.15
N ILE A 79 7.81 -6.10 -1.98
CA ILE A 79 8.40 -7.33 -2.49
C ILE A 79 8.79 -8.21 -1.30
N SER A 80 8.28 -9.44 -1.29
CA SER A 80 8.53 -10.44 -0.26
C SER A 80 9.04 -11.73 -0.90
N GLU A 81 9.52 -12.66 -0.09
CA GLU A 81 9.80 -14.01 -0.57
C GLU A 81 8.59 -14.92 -0.35
N TYR A 82 8.35 -15.76 -1.32
CA TYR A 82 7.31 -16.76 -1.30
C TYR A 82 7.93 -18.16 -1.46
N GLU A 83 7.59 -19.07 -0.56
CA GLU A 83 7.93 -20.48 -0.68
C GLU A 83 6.80 -21.22 -1.40
N PRO A 84 7.06 -21.83 -2.57
CA PRO A 84 6.06 -22.61 -3.27
C PRO A 84 5.44 -23.70 -2.37
N GLY A 85 4.12 -23.80 -2.39
CA GLY A 85 3.37 -24.72 -1.52
C GLY A 85 2.94 -24.12 -0.19
N SER A 86 3.38 -22.91 0.16
CA SER A 86 2.89 -22.14 1.31
C SER A 86 1.79 -21.18 0.90
N GLU A 87 1.16 -20.53 1.89
CA GLU A 87 0.25 -19.42 1.64
C GLU A 87 0.99 -18.10 1.82
N TYR A 88 0.71 -17.15 0.92
CA TYR A 88 1.12 -15.77 1.07
C TYR A 88 -0.12 -14.89 1.28
N THR A 89 -0.18 -14.25 2.43
CA THR A 89 -1.33 -13.42 2.82
C THR A 89 -0.91 -11.96 2.93
N TYR A 90 -1.74 -11.09 2.40
CA TYR A 90 -1.64 -9.65 2.62
C TYR A 90 -3.05 -9.07 2.80
N TYR A 91 -3.11 -7.90 3.41
CA TYR A 91 -4.36 -7.20 3.68
C TYR A 91 -4.31 -5.85 3.00
N TRP A 92 -5.38 -5.48 2.35
CA TRP A 92 -5.51 -4.16 1.74
C TRP A 92 -6.77 -3.49 2.24
N GLY A 93 -6.78 -2.16 2.15
CA GLY A 93 -7.93 -1.39 2.58
C GLY A 93 -7.90 0.02 2.03
N SER A 94 -8.98 0.72 2.27
CA SER A 94 -9.15 2.10 1.88
C SER A 94 -9.95 2.88 2.93
N ALA A 95 -9.79 4.19 2.90
CA ALA A 95 -10.57 5.10 3.71
C ALA A 95 -10.84 6.39 2.91
N TRP A 96 -11.86 7.12 3.34
CA TRP A 96 -12.23 8.38 2.73
C TRP A 96 -12.02 9.51 3.74
N ASP A 97 -11.36 10.59 3.32
CA ASP A 97 -11.00 11.69 4.22
C ASP A 97 -12.20 12.45 4.80
N LYS A 98 -13.39 12.23 4.26
CA LYS A 98 -14.64 12.74 4.84
C LYS A 98 -15.29 11.79 5.86
N ALA A 99 -14.69 10.61 6.06
CA ALA A 99 -15.12 9.64 7.09
C ALA A 99 -14.29 9.78 8.38
N ALA A 100 -13.98 8.68 9.06
CA ALA A 100 -13.29 8.70 10.35
C ALA A 100 -11.83 9.12 10.27
N ILE A 101 -11.10 8.71 9.22
CA ILE A 101 -9.69 9.04 9.02
C ILE A 101 -9.60 10.27 8.13
N LYS A 102 -9.10 11.39 8.68
CA LYS A 102 -9.15 12.70 8.02
C LYS A 102 -7.85 13.09 7.33
N THR A 103 -6.72 12.50 7.71
CA THR A 103 -5.40 12.92 7.25
C THR A 103 -4.56 11.73 6.81
N GLN A 104 -3.57 12.00 5.96
CA GLN A 104 -2.59 11.00 5.56
C GLN A 104 -1.80 10.46 6.76
N ASP A 105 -1.39 11.33 7.68
CA ASP A 105 -0.65 10.89 8.88
C ASP A 105 -1.47 9.92 9.72
N ALA A 106 -2.76 10.18 9.89
CA ALA A 106 -3.67 9.28 10.60
C ALA A 106 -3.82 7.94 9.86
N TRP A 107 -3.89 7.96 8.54
CA TRP A 107 -3.94 6.75 7.72
C TRP A 107 -2.65 5.94 7.81
N ASN A 108 -1.49 6.58 7.67
CA ASN A 108 -0.20 5.91 7.80
C ASN A 108 -0.01 5.29 9.19
N LYS A 109 -0.40 6.01 10.24
CA LYS A 109 -0.39 5.48 11.60
C LYS A 109 -1.29 4.26 11.74
N TYR A 110 -2.51 4.32 11.23
CA TYR A 110 -3.44 3.20 11.24
C TYR A 110 -2.84 1.96 10.54
N MET A 111 -2.25 2.15 9.36
CA MET A 111 -1.65 1.05 8.60
C MET A 111 -0.43 0.47 9.29
N ALA A 112 0.43 1.29 9.89
CA ALA A 112 1.58 0.83 10.66
C ALA A 112 1.16 0.01 11.88
N GLU A 113 0.17 0.49 12.63
CA GLU A 113 -0.38 -0.22 13.80
C GLU A 113 -1.08 -1.52 13.39
N TYR A 114 -1.80 -1.50 12.28
CA TYR A 114 -2.45 -2.70 11.74
C TYR A 114 -1.43 -3.76 11.33
N ALA A 115 -0.38 -3.37 10.62
CA ALA A 115 0.70 -4.27 10.24
C ALA A 115 1.41 -4.87 11.46
N GLN A 116 1.65 -4.07 12.49
CA GLN A 116 2.23 -4.53 13.75
C GLN A 116 1.34 -5.57 14.42
N LYS A 117 0.03 -5.33 14.48
CA LYS A 117 -0.92 -6.30 15.08
C LYS A 117 -0.96 -7.61 14.30
N LEU A 118 -0.80 -7.58 12.98
CA LEU A 118 -0.71 -8.79 12.17
C LEU A 118 0.56 -9.60 12.47
N ARG A 119 1.67 -8.92 12.78
CA ARG A 119 2.97 -9.54 13.08
C ARG A 119 3.10 -10.01 14.51
N THR A 120 2.27 -9.49 15.42
CA THR A 120 2.27 -9.84 16.85
C THR A 120 0.86 -10.23 17.29
N PRO A 121 0.31 -11.35 16.79
CA PRO A 121 -1.04 -11.77 17.15
C PRO A 121 -1.13 -12.09 18.63
N LEU A 122 -2.32 -11.87 19.20
CA LEU A 122 -2.59 -12.22 20.60
C LEU A 122 -2.42 -13.72 20.82
N ALA A 123 -1.65 -14.06 21.83
CA ALA A 123 -1.57 -15.43 22.34
C ALA A 123 -2.65 -15.63 23.41
N VAL A 124 -3.48 -16.65 23.23
CA VAL A 124 -4.48 -17.05 24.24
C VAL A 124 -3.96 -18.26 24.99
N ALA A 125 -3.76 -18.10 26.30
CA ALA A 125 -3.41 -19.21 27.19
C ALA A 125 -4.69 -19.82 27.80
N TYR A 126 -4.78 -21.12 27.77
CA TYR A 126 -5.86 -21.89 28.38
C TYR A 126 -5.43 -22.49 29.71
#